data_bee31aac8b0d089040c524203ada7e9a
#
_entry.id   bee31aac8b0d089040c524203ada7e9a
#
_cell.length_a   1.000
_cell.length_b   1.000
_cell.length_c   1.000
_cell.angle_alpha   90.00
_cell.angle_beta   90.00
_cell.angle_gamma   90.00
#
_symmetry.space_group_name_H-M   'P 1'
#
loop_
_entity.id
_entity.type
_entity.pdbx_description
1 polymer ?
#
loop_
_entity_poly.entity_id
_entity_poly.type
_entity_poly.pdbx_seq_one_letter_code
_entity_poly.pdbx_strand_id
1 'polypeptide(L)'
;MAIFDNWQMLLLGYVLSYIGFAGSCLFYDSFLTDVTTGDRMDKVSAWGYAMGYIGGSTIPFLLSIGILLVMGMDNPVAVKLVVVLTSVWWGLFSIPMMRNVHQKYYLEGKPEHMASAAFSNVGRTLRSIVQNKGLFFYLIAYFCYIDGVGTVIHLSLIHI
;
A
#
# COMPACT_ATOMS: atom_id res chain seq x y z
N MET A 1 4.47 -17.54 0.88
CA MET A 1 3.13 -18.13 1.09
C MET A 1 2.88 -19.36 0.20
N ALA A 2 2.98 -19.27 -1.10
CA ALA A 2 2.68 -20.42 -2.00
C ALA A 2 3.49 -21.70 -1.77
N ILE A 3 4.61 -21.63 -1.05
CA ILE A 3 5.57 -22.72 -0.84
C ILE A 3 5.35 -23.44 0.51
N PHE A 4 4.67 -22.79 1.46
CA PHE A 4 4.52 -23.31 2.81
C PHE A 4 3.14 -23.94 3.02
N ASP A 5 3.12 -25.15 3.55
CA ASP A 5 1.88 -25.86 3.90
C ASP A 5 1.59 -25.80 5.43
N ASN A 6 2.51 -25.22 6.21
CA ASN A 6 2.33 -25.02 7.65
C ASN A 6 1.67 -23.66 7.92
N TRP A 7 0.56 -23.67 8.68
CA TRP A 7 -0.21 -22.46 9.02
C TRP A 7 0.61 -21.38 9.74
N GLN A 8 1.58 -21.76 10.58
CA GLN A 8 2.45 -20.82 11.30
C GLN A 8 3.36 -20.05 10.34
N MET A 9 3.93 -20.74 9.35
CA MET A 9 4.74 -20.12 8.29
C MET A 9 3.90 -19.27 7.35
N LEU A 10 2.66 -19.69 7.08
CA LEU A 10 1.71 -18.88 6.31
C LEU A 10 1.39 -17.58 7.05
N LEU A 11 1.12 -17.64 8.36
CA LEU A 11 0.84 -16.48 9.20
C LEU A 11 2.05 -15.53 9.24
N LEU A 12 3.26 -16.07 9.47
CA LEU A 12 4.48 -15.26 9.45
C LEU A 12 4.69 -14.57 8.10
N GLY A 13 4.54 -15.32 7.01
CA GLY A 13 4.62 -14.79 5.65
C GLY A 13 3.58 -13.70 5.39
N TYR A 14 2.36 -13.87 5.89
CA TYR A 14 1.31 -12.86 5.79
C TYR A 14 1.68 -11.57 6.54
N VAL A 15 2.12 -11.67 7.79
CA VAL A 15 2.53 -10.50 8.59
C VAL A 15 3.67 -9.75 7.92
N LEU A 16 4.70 -10.46 7.47
CA LEU A 16 5.84 -9.83 6.77
C LEU A 16 5.41 -9.16 5.46
N SER A 17 4.54 -9.82 4.69
CA SER A 17 3.99 -9.25 3.45
C SER A 17 3.16 -8.00 3.73
N TYR A 18 2.36 -8.01 4.80
CA TYR A 18 1.53 -6.87 5.20
C TYR A 18 2.38 -5.66 5.63
N ILE A 19 3.42 -5.90 6.43
CA ILE A 19 4.38 -4.84 6.82
C ILE A 19 5.08 -4.27 5.59
N GLY A 20 5.55 -5.12 4.68
CA GLY A 20 6.17 -4.69 3.43
C GLY A 20 5.22 -3.89 2.54
N PHE A 21 3.98 -4.33 2.43
CA PHE A 21 2.93 -3.63 1.68
C PHE A 21 2.63 -2.24 2.28
N ALA A 22 2.38 -2.16 3.59
CA ALA A 22 2.10 -0.90 4.26
C ALA A 22 3.28 0.09 4.12
N GLY A 23 4.52 -0.40 4.27
CA GLY A 23 5.72 0.41 4.04
C GLY A 23 5.84 0.89 2.60
N SER A 24 5.58 0.03 1.62
CA SER A 24 5.65 0.42 0.19
C SER A 24 4.60 1.46 -0.17
N CYS A 25 3.38 1.38 0.36
CA CYS A 25 2.35 2.39 0.16
C CYS A 25 2.77 3.75 0.72
N LEU A 26 3.36 3.78 1.93
CA LEU A 26 3.85 5.02 2.54
C LEU A 26 4.91 5.71 1.65
N PHE A 27 5.88 4.94 1.14
CA PHE A 27 6.89 5.47 0.23
C PHE A 27 6.28 5.89 -1.10
N TYR A 28 5.38 5.10 -1.66
CA TYR A 28 4.69 5.42 -2.92
C TYR A 28 3.97 6.76 -2.84
N ASP A 29 3.19 6.99 -1.78
CA ASP A 29 2.47 8.24 -1.59
C ASP A 29 3.42 9.43 -1.42
N SER A 30 4.59 9.23 -0.79
CA SER A 30 5.58 10.29 -0.61
C SER A 30 6.20 10.76 -1.94
N PHE A 31 6.31 9.90 -2.94
CA PHE A 31 6.84 10.25 -4.26
C PHE A 31 5.93 11.16 -5.09
N LEU A 32 4.69 11.36 -4.68
CA LEU A 32 3.77 12.25 -5.39
C LEU A 32 4.35 13.68 -5.53
N THR A 33 5.03 14.18 -4.51
CA THR A 33 5.69 15.49 -4.53
C THR A 33 6.88 15.55 -5.47
N ASP A 34 7.55 14.42 -5.72
CA ASP A 34 8.71 14.34 -6.61
C ASP A 34 8.31 14.22 -8.09
N VAL A 35 7.14 13.64 -8.35
CA VAL A 35 6.65 13.33 -9.70
C VAL A 35 5.91 14.52 -10.31
N THR A 36 5.24 15.36 -9.50
CA THR A 36 4.40 16.45 -10.00
C THR A 36 4.60 17.75 -9.23
N THR A 37 4.06 18.85 -9.79
CA THR A 37 4.02 20.17 -9.16
C THR A 37 2.70 20.37 -8.41
N GLY A 38 2.66 21.32 -7.46
CA GLY A 38 1.48 21.57 -6.62
C GLY A 38 0.19 21.77 -7.41
N ASP A 39 0.25 22.50 -8.53
CA ASP A 39 -0.94 22.82 -9.37
C ASP A 39 -1.57 21.57 -10.03
N ARG A 40 -0.85 20.46 -10.13
CA ARG A 40 -1.30 19.23 -10.80
C ARG A 40 -1.40 18.04 -9.85
N MET A 41 -1.10 18.23 -8.59
CA MET A 41 -1.01 17.16 -7.60
C MET A 41 -2.31 16.38 -7.48
N ASP A 42 -3.45 17.06 -7.36
CA ASP A 42 -4.77 16.42 -7.26
C ASP A 42 -5.10 15.60 -8.51
N LYS A 43 -4.80 16.14 -9.69
CA LYS A 43 -5.07 15.45 -10.96
C LYS A 43 -4.20 14.21 -11.11
N VAL A 44 -2.91 14.31 -10.82
CA VAL A 44 -1.96 13.19 -10.93
C VAL A 44 -2.29 12.12 -9.89
N SER A 45 -2.62 12.51 -8.67
CA SER A 45 -3.08 11.60 -7.62
C SER A 45 -4.35 10.86 -8.03
N ALA A 46 -5.39 11.58 -8.49
CA ALA A 46 -6.65 10.98 -8.93
C ALA A 46 -6.44 9.97 -10.09
N TRP A 47 -5.62 10.32 -11.07
CA TRP A 47 -5.27 9.40 -12.18
C TRP A 47 -4.45 8.21 -11.69
N GLY A 48 -3.51 8.42 -10.78
CA GLY A 48 -2.72 7.35 -10.16
C GLY A 48 -3.61 6.33 -9.46
N TYR A 49 -4.54 6.79 -8.63
CA TYR A 49 -5.52 5.92 -7.97
C TYR A 49 -6.43 5.21 -8.96
N ALA A 50 -6.99 5.91 -9.96
CA ALA A 50 -7.84 5.30 -10.97
C ALA A 50 -7.12 4.18 -11.75
N MET A 51 -5.90 4.43 -12.20
CA MET A 51 -5.08 3.42 -12.88
C MET A 51 -4.65 2.29 -11.95
N GLY A 52 -4.39 2.60 -10.69
CA GLY A 52 -4.10 1.62 -9.64
C GLY A 52 -5.27 0.66 -9.41
N TYR A 53 -6.50 1.16 -9.34
CA TYR A 53 -7.69 0.32 -9.21
C TYR A 53 -7.93 -0.55 -10.44
N ILE A 54 -7.81 0.00 -11.65
CA ILE A 54 -8.02 -0.74 -12.89
C ILE A 54 -6.88 -1.76 -13.10
N GLY A 55 -5.65 -1.30 -13.14
CA GLY A 55 -4.48 -2.11 -13.46
C GLY A 55 -3.98 -2.95 -12.29
N GLY A 56 -3.99 -2.41 -11.07
CA GLY A 56 -3.45 -3.07 -9.89
C GLY A 56 -4.41 -4.03 -9.20
N SER A 57 -5.73 -3.76 -9.24
CA SER A 57 -6.73 -4.57 -8.54
C SER A 57 -7.63 -5.34 -9.50
N THR A 58 -8.32 -4.64 -10.41
CA THR A 58 -9.39 -5.25 -11.22
C THR A 58 -8.86 -6.34 -12.15
N ILE A 59 -7.76 -6.09 -12.86
CA ILE A 59 -7.22 -7.06 -13.82
C ILE A 59 -6.69 -8.32 -13.11
N PRO A 60 -5.80 -8.25 -12.12
CA PRO A 60 -5.32 -9.46 -11.45
C PRO A 60 -6.44 -10.18 -10.68
N PHE A 61 -7.46 -9.47 -10.19
CA PHE A 61 -8.63 -10.07 -9.55
C PHE A 61 -9.45 -10.92 -10.54
N LEU A 62 -9.77 -10.39 -11.73
CA LEU A 62 -10.50 -11.14 -12.75
C LEU A 62 -9.71 -12.35 -13.26
N LEU A 63 -8.41 -12.21 -13.44
CA LEU A 63 -7.53 -13.34 -13.79
C LEU A 63 -7.52 -14.41 -12.70
N SER A 64 -7.48 -13.99 -11.42
CA SER A 64 -7.51 -14.89 -10.27
C SER A 64 -8.81 -15.66 -10.19
N ILE A 65 -9.96 -14.99 -10.37
CA ILE A 65 -11.27 -15.66 -10.44
C ILE A 65 -11.30 -16.64 -11.62
N GLY A 66 -10.81 -16.26 -12.80
CA GLY A 66 -10.74 -17.14 -13.96
C GLY A 66 -9.98 -18.43 -13.67
N ILE A 67 -8.81 -18.34 -13.00
CA ILE A 67 -8.03 -19.51 -12.58
C ILE A 67 -8.83 -20.40 -11.62
N LEU A 68 -9.47 -19.81 -10.61
CA LEU A 68 -10.24 -20.54 -9.60
C LEU A 68 -11.47 -21.23 -10.19
N LEU A 69 -12.16 -20.57 -11.14
CA LEU A 69 -13.32 -21.17 -11.81
C LEU A 69 -12.93 -22.34 -12.73
N VAL A 70 -11.81 -22.24 -13.43
CA VAL A 70 -11.35 -23.30 -14.35
C VAL A 70 -10.76 -24.49 -13.60
N MET A 71 -9.99 -24.26 -12.53
CA MET A 71 -9.28 -25.30 -11.80
C MET A 71 -10.05 -25.85 -10.59
N GLY A 72 -11.12 -25.17 -10.17
CA GLY A 72 -11.88 -25.45 -8.95
C GLY A 72 -11.38 -24.62 -7.75
N MET A 73 -12.33 -24.09 -6.99
CA MET A 73 -12.04 -23.21 -5.83
C MET A 73 -11.35 -23.93 -4.68
N ASP A 74 -11.60 -25.23 -4.54
CA ASP A 74 -10.99 -26.07 -3.49
C ASP A 74 -9.62 -26.66 -3.89
N ASN A 75 -9.14 -26.35 -5.09
CA ASN A 75 -7.88 -26.87 -5.58
C ASN A 75 -6.70 -26.09 -5.00
N PRO A 76 -5.84 -26.70 -4.15
CA PRO A 76 -4.72 -26.00 -3.52
C PRO A 76 -3.69 -25.49 -4.54
N VAL A 77 -3.59 -26.10 -5.70
CA VAL A 77 -2.70 -25.64 -6.78
C VAL A 77 -3.23 -24.34 -7.38
N ALA A 78 -4.54 -24.23 -7.57
CA ALA A 78 -5.16 -23.00 -8.09
C ALA A 78 -4.91 -21.81 -7.15
N VAL A 79 -5.06 -22.01 -5.83
CA VAL A 79 -4.78 -21.00 -4.82
C VAL A 79 -3.31 -20.57 -4.85
N LYS A 80 -2.37 -21.52 -4.94
CA LYS A 80 -0.94 -21.23 -5.06
C LYS A 80 -0.62 -20.41 -6.33
N LEU A 81 -1.26 -20.75 -7.46
CA LEU A 81 -1.10 -20.00 -8.72
C LEU A 81 -1.61 -18.58 -8.62
N VAL A 82 -2.74 -18.34 -7.96
CA VAL A 82 -3.27 -16.99 -7.73
C VAL A 82 -2.30 -16.14 -6.91
N VAL A 83 -1.72 -16.70 -5.85
CA VAL A 83 -0.71 -16.01 -5.03
C VAL A 83 0.53 -15.66 -5.85
N VAL A 84 1.02 -16.60 -6.67
CA VAL A 84 2.17 -16.36 -7.55
C VAL A 84 1.86 -15.32 -8.61
N LEU A 85 0.69 -15.41 -9.26
CA LEU A 85 0.23 -14.43 -10.24
C LEU A 85 0.23 -13.01 -9.66
N THR A 86 -0.37 -12.84 -8.48
CA THR A 86 -0.44 -11.55 -7.81
C THR A 86 0.95 -11.01 -7.47
N SER A 87 1.83 -11.86 -6.97
CA SER A 87 3.20 -11.48 -6.61
C SER A 87 4.01 -11.05 -7.84
N VAL A 88 3.92 -11.81 -8.93
CA VAL A 88 4.59 -11.47 -10.20
C VAL A 88 4.02 -10.19 -10.80
N TRP A 89 2.69 -10.01 -10.75
CA TRP A 89 2.02 -8.81 -11.23
C TRP A 89 2.55 -7.55 -10.52
N TRP A 90 2.55 -7.58 -9.19
CA TRP A 90 3.09 -6.47 -8.39
C TRP A 90 4.57 -6.21 -8.67
N GLY A 91 5.37 -7.26 -8.77
CA GLY A 91 6.79 -7.14 -9.12
C GLY A 91 7.01 -6.46 -10.47
N LEU A 92 6.30 -6.89 -11.51
CA LEU A 92 6.43 -6.34 -12.86
C LEU A 92 6.06 -4.85 -12.91
N PHE A 93 4.95 -4.46 -12.27
CA PHE A 93 4.49 -3.07 -12.27
C PHE A 93 5.30 -2.16 -11.33
N SER A 94 6.07 -2.72 -10.40
CA SER A 94 7.02 -1.95 -9.59
C SER A 94 8.28 -1.54 -10.37
N ILE A 95 8.67 -2.30 -11.41
CA ILE A 95 9.89 -2.02 -12.19
C ILE A 95 9.88 -0.63 -12.86
N PRO A 96 8.81 -0.20 -13.56
CA PRO A 96 8.76 1.13 -14.17
C PRO A 96 8.89 2.25 -13.13
N MET A 97 8.28 2.09 -11.96
CA MET A 97 8.41 3.06 -10.87
C MET A 97 9.86 3.17 -10.41
N MET A 98 10.52 2.04 -10.13
CA MET A 98 11.91 2.02 -9.67
C MET A 98 12.90 2.58 -10.70
N ARG A 99 12.59 2.48 -12.00
CA ARG A 99 13.45 2.97 -13.08
C ARG A 99 13.24 4.45 -13.41
N ASN A 100 12.01 4.95 -13.30
CA ASN A 100 11.64 6.26 -13.85
C ASN A 100 11.42 7.32 -12.76
N VAL A 101 11.15 6.90 -11.50
CA VAL A 101 10.90 7.84 -10.41
C VAL A 101 12.19 8.06 -9.63
N HIS A 102 12.65 9.31 -9.62
CA HIS A 102 13.83 9.72 -8.86
C HIS A 102 13.42 10.71 -7.79
N GLN A 103 13.91 10.50 -6.58
CA GLN A 103 13.67 11.41 -5.47
C GLN A 103 14.36 12.74 -5.74
N LYS A 104 13.59 13.83 -5.74
CA LYS A 104 14.08 15.21 -5.93
C LYS A 104 14.31 15.89 -4.60
N TYR A 105 13.43 15.64 -3.64
CA TYR A 105 13.48 16.25 -2.32
C TYR A 105 14.05 15.25 -1.31
N TYR A 106 15.33 15.38 -1.01
CA TYR A 106 16.03 14.56 -0.02
C TYR A 106 16.85 15.43 0.93
N LEU A 107 17.08 14.97 2.13
CA LEU A 107 17.94 15.65 3.10
C LEU A 107 19.39 15.46 2.69
N GLU A 108 20.09 16.57 2.46
CA GLU A 108 21.54 16.57 2.24
C GLU A 108 22.24 16.28 3.57
N GLY A 109 23.01 15.18 3.61
CA GLY A 109 23.75 14.70 4.76
C GLY A 109 23.10 13.52 5.48
N LYS A 110 23.91 12.54 5.86
CA LYS A 110 23.47 11.43 6.72
C LYS A 110 23.53 11.88 8.18
N PRO A 111 22.42 12.02 8.90
CA PRO A 111 22.46 12.26 10.33
C PRO A 111 23.12 11.05 11.02
N GLU A 112 24.01 11.30 11.99
CA GLU A 112 24.73 10.26 12.73
C GLU A 112 23.78 9.22 13.38
N HIS A 113 22.53 9.64 13.69
CA HIS A 113 21.50 8.79 14.27
C HIS A 113 20.19 8.91 13.46
N MET A 114 20.09 8.22 12.32
CA MET A 114 18.93 8.31 11.43
C MET A 114 17.59 7.99 12.11
N ALA A 115 17.55 6.95 12.93
CA ALA A 115 16.32 6.57 13.64
C ALA A 115 15.87 7.66 14.62
N SER A 116 16.78 8.20 15.43
CA SER A 116 16.47 9.27 16.39
C SER A 116 16.02 10.55 15.68
N ALA A 117 16.67 10.91 14.57
CA ALA A 117 16.27 12.05 13.75
C ALA A 117 14.88 11.86 13.14
N ALA A 118 14.56 10.66 12.65
CA ALA A 118 13.25 10.33 12.09
C ALA A 118 12.15 10.46 13.16
N PHE A 119 12.33 9.86 14.35
CA PHE A 119 11.37 9.98 15.45
C PHE A 119 11.21 11.43 15.94
N SER A 120 12.30 12.18 16.02
CA SER A 120 12.25 13.62 16.37
C SER A 120 11.45 14.43 15.34
N ASN A 121 11.63 14.16 14.04
CA ASN A 121 10.88 14.82 12.98
C ASN A 121 9.39 14.48 13.05
N VAL A 122 9.04 13.20 13.24
CA VAL A 122 7.65 12.77 13.45
C VAL A 122 7.04 13.47 14.67
N GLY A 123 7.75 13.53 15.80
CA GLY A 123 7.28 14.22 17.01
C GLY A 123 7.06 15.72 16.76
N ARG A 124 7.94 16.37 16.00
CA ARG A 124 7.81 17.79 15.64
C ARG A 124 6.60 18.02 14.74
N THR A 125 6.38 17.15 13.75
CA THR A 125 5.22 17.20 12.86
C THR A 125 3.92 17.02 13.64
N LEU A 126 3.84 16.01 14.52
CA LEU A 126 2.67 15.80 15.36
C LEU A 126 2.37 17.01 16.26
N ARG A 127 3.40 17.60 16.85
CA ARG A 127 3.23 18.84 17.64
C ARG A 127 2.69 20.00 16.81
N SER A 128 3.18 20.18 15.59
CA SER A 128 2.70 21.20 14.65
C SER A 128 1.22 20.98 14.27
N ILE A 129 0.84 19.71 14.06
CA ILE A 129 -0.55 19.33 13.76
C ILE A 129 -1.49 19.69 14.92
N VAL A 130 -1.11 19.34 16.15
CA VAL A 130 -1.92 19.63 17.35
C VAL A 130 -2.07 21.14 17.57
N GLN A 131 -1.07 21.94 17.20
CA GLN A 131 -1.15 23.41 17.30
C GLN A 131 -2.09 24.02 16.26
N ASN A 132 -2.30 23.37 15.11
CA ASN A 132 -3.23 23.81 14.08
C ASN A 132 -4.59 23.11 14.25
N LYS A 133 -5.52 23.79 14.93
CA LYS A 133 -6.85 23.22 15.24
C LYS A 133 -7.60 22.70 14.01
N GLY A 134 -7.55 23.42 12.88
CA GLY A 134 -8.20 23.00 11.64
C GLY A 134 -7.63 21.69 11.10
N LEU A 135 -6.31 21.59 11.04
CA LEU A 135 -5.61 20.37 10.59
C LEU A 135 -5.84 19.20 11.56
N PHE A 136 -5.84 19.47 12.86
CA PHE A 136 -6.10 18.46 13.88
C PHE A 136 -7.51 17.85 13.75
N PHE A 137 -8.56 18.67 13.65
CA PHE A 137 -9.92 18.17 13.46
C PHE A 137 -10.11 17.47 12.13
N TYR A 138 -9.49 17.96 11.05
CA TYR A 138 -9.49 17.28 9.76
C TYR A 138 -8.90 15.87 9.86
N LEU A 139 -7.76 15.73 10.52
CA LEU A 139 -7.12 14.42 10.69
C LEU A 139 -7.93 13.45 11.55
N ILE A 140 -8.59 13.93 12.62
CA ILE A 140 -9.49 13.10 13.40
C ILE A 140 -10.68 12.64 12.56
N ALA A 141 -11.31 13.54 11.82
CA ALA A 141 -12.44 13.20 10.95
C ALA A 141 -12.02 12.19 9.87
N TYR A 142 -10.84 12.39 9.25
CA TYR A 142 -10.27 11.47 8.28
C TYR A 142 -9.98 10.10 8.88
N PHE A 143 -9.39 10.06 10.07
CA PHE A 143 -9.12 8.81 10.79
C PHE A 143 -10.42 8.02 11.06
N CYS A 144 -11.43 8.68 11.62
CA CYS A 144 -12.74 8.04 11.87
C CYS A 144 -13.40 7.56 10.58
N TYR A 145 -13.27 8.32 9.49
CA TYR A 145 -13.80 7.93 8.18
C TYR A 145 -13.12 6.67 7.64
N ILE A 146 -11.79 6.65 7.62
CA ILE A 146 -11.01 5.51 7.11
C ILE A 146 -11.23 4.26 7.97
N ASP A 147 -11.29 4.42 9.29
CA ASP A 147 -11.57 3.31 10.22
C ASP A 147 -12.96 2.73 9.97
N GLY A 148 -13.96 3.59 9.81
CA GLY A 148 -15.34 3.16 9.48
C GLY A 148 -15.41 2.42 8.14
N VAL A 149 -14.80 2.97 7.08
CA VAL A 149 -14.78 2.33 5.76
C VAL A 149 -14.02 0.99 5.82
N GLY A 150 -12.87 0.95 6.47
CA GLY A 150 -12.08 -0.26 6.64
C GLY A 150 -12.86 -1.35 7.38
N THR A 151 -13.54 -0.99 8.46
CA THR A 151 -14.37 -1.91 9.24
C THR A 151 -15.51 -2.51 8.40
N VAL A 152 -16.22 -1.69 7.62
CA VAL A 152 -17.27 -2.18 6.72
C VAL A 152 -16.73 -3.15 5.69
N ILE A 153 -15.60 -2.85 5.05
CA ILE A 153 -14.98 -3.72 4.06
C ILE A 153 -14.57 -5.05 4.71
N HIS A 154 -13.88 -5.01 5.84
CA HIS A 154 -13.42 -6.23 6.51
C HIS A 154 -14.58 -7.09 7.02
N LEU A 155 -15.62 -6.49 7.61
CA LEU A 155 -16.77 -7.24 8.08
C LEU A 155 -17.58 -7.83 6.93
N SER A 156 -17.74 -7.14 5.81
CA SER A 156 -18.46 -7.67 4.64
C SER A 156 -17.75 -8.89 4.04
N LEU A 157 -16.42 -8.94 4.08
CA LEU A 157 -15.64 -10.09 3.61
C LEU A 157 -15.74 -11.32 4.54
N ILE A 158 -16.05 -11.13 5.82
CA ILE A 158 -16.24 -12.23 6.78
C ILE A 158 -17.63 -12.86 6.63
N HIS A 159 -18.62 -12.11 6.15
CA HIS A 159 -19.99 -12.56 6.01
C HIS A 159 -20.35 -13.17 4.64
N ILE A 160 -19.40 -13.22 3.70
CA ILE A 160 -19.53 -13.89 2.40
C ILE A 160 -18.90 -15.28 2.49
#